data_8f05378e5d08c8b6415e05a98f89363f
#
_entry.id   8f05378e5d08c8b6415e05a98f89363f
#
_cell.length_a   1.000
_cell.length_b   1.000
_cell.length_c   1.000
_cell.angle_alpha   90.00
_cell.angle_beta   90.00
_cell.angle_gamma   90.00
#
_symmetry.space_group_name_H-M   'P 1'
#
loop_
_entity.id
_entity.type
_entity.pdbx_description
1 polymer ?
#
loop_
_entity_poly.entity_id
_entity_poly.type
_entity_poly.pdbx_seq_one_letter_code
_entity_poly.pdbx_strand_id
1 'polypeptide(L)'
;MTLLSEYYVPGLHIEDRSIKVPLDWTGHEPGHGFDGESISLFYRVVTAPEHVHDDLPLLVFLQGGPGGSGPRPLGPSSDGWIEEAIKHFRVVLPDQRGTGRSSRVDTHVIEGMDGDGKAGAAFLKRFLADSIVRDFEHLRRTEFGGARWVTLGQSYGGFLTLTYLSLFPQGVIASFTTGGIPHVPADATDVYRHTFPRMAAKTKQFYERYPIDIERAAVVADILQSRKVTLPNGDPLTVERFQCLGSDFGMKPSFERVHWILDQAFLDGDGSASTSAELSDEFLSSVMDATSSRPLYWPLQEFIYANGELEASICWAAQRVRGEHPEFAGDSRPLNFTGEAMFPWMFEQERALRPFKPAMDVLMDDTHFGTIYDADQLARNEVPLQAAVYFDDMYVDSGLQFDTLSRVGRSHYWTTNEFEHDGVHGSVVFKHLFDEALNRGDLEELF
;
A
#
# COMPACT_ATOMS: atom_id res chain seq x y z
N MET A 1 10.54 -9.88 -25.05
CA MET A 1 9.04 -9.85 -24.88
C MET A 1 8.49 -11.27 -24.85
N THR A 2 7.77 -11.63 -23.81
CA THR A 2 7.08 -12.92 -23.75
C THR A 2 5.59 -12.68 -23.51
N LEU A 3 4.78 -12.77 -24.57
CA LEU A 3 3.34 -12.93 -24.44
C LEU A 3 3.08 -14.30 -23.83
N LEU A 4 2.43 -14.35 -22.67
CA LEU A 4 2.12 -15.57 -21.95
C LEU A 4 0.73 -16.10 -22.32
N SER A 5 -0.23 -15.18 -22.39
CA SER A 5 -1.62 -15.47 -22.78
C SER A 5 -2.34 -14.21 -23.24
N GLU A 6 -3.36 -14.43 -24.06
CA GLU A 6 -4.26 -13.38 -24.54
C GLU A 6 -5.70 -13.92 -24.44
N TYR A 7 -6.59 -13.14 -23.84
CA TYR A 7 -7.96 -13.57 -23.59
C TYR A 7 -8.88 -12.38 -23.31
N TYR A 8 -10.17 -12.68 -23.23
CA TYR A 8 -11.20 -11.71 -22.85
C TYR A 8 -11.83 -12.09 -21.50
N VAL A 9 -12.06 -11.08 -20.67
CA VAL A 9 -13.10 -11.11 -19.63
C VAL A 9 -14.24 -10.18 -20.07
N PRO A 10 -15.43 -10.23 -19.48
CA PRO A 10 -16.51 -9.37 -19.93
C PRO A 10 -16.11 -7.89 -20.01
N GLY A 11 -16.13 -7.33 -21.23
CA GLY A 11 -15.82 -5.93 -21.50
C GLY A 11 -14.33 -5.55 -21.49
N LEU A 12 -13.40 -6.51 -21.39
CA LEU A 12 -11.97 -6.24 -21.42
C LEU A 12 -11.23 -7.27 -22.29
N HIS A 13 -10.32 -6.80 -23.11
CA HIS A 13 -9.25 -7.59 -23.72
C HIS A 13 -8.01 -7.53 -22.81
N ILE A 14 -7.38 -8.67 -22.56
CA ILE A 14 -6.26 -8.79 -21.63
C ILE A 14 -5.11 -9.56 -22.30
N GLU A 15 -3.91 -8.97 -22.20
CA GLU A 15 -2.68 -9.64 -22.55
C GLU A 15 -1.83 -9.83 -21.29
N ASP A 16 -1.53 -11.08 -20.92
CA ASP A 16 -0.57 -11.41 -19.88
C ASP A 16 0.83 -11.47 -20.49
N ARG A 17 1.76 -10.73 -19.93
CA ARG A 17 3.11 -10.58 -20.43
C ARG A 17 4.15 -10.65 -19.31
N SER A 18 5.40 -10.93 -19.68
CA SER A 18 6.52 -10.98 -18.73
C SER A 18 7.82 -10.54 -19.39
N ILE A 19 8.65 -9.85 -18.60
CA ILE A 19 10.05 -9.55 -18.94
C ILE A 19 10.97 -9.97 -17.80
N LYS A 20 12.28 -9.96 -18.06
CA LYS A 20 13.30 -10.12 -17.03
C LYS A 20 13.82 -8.76 -16.62
N VAL A 21 14.07 -8.61 -15.33
CA VAL A 21 14.73 -7.45 -14.73
C VAL A 21 15.82 -7.93 -13.76
N PRO A 22 16.88 -7.17 -13.53
CA PRO A 22 17.89 -7.57 -12.54
C PRO A 22 17.27 -7.62 -11.14
N LEU A 23 17.68 -8.56 -10.32
CA LEU A 23 17.31 -8.57 -8.89
C LEU A 23 17.88 -7.32 -8.20
N ASP A 24 19.11 -6.95 -8.53
CA ASP A 24 19.82 -5.79 -8.02
C ASP A 24 20.11 -4.78 -9.14
N TRP A 25 19.61 -3.57 -9.01
CA TRP A 25 19.81 -2.50 -9.98
C TRP A 25 21.15 -1.80 -9.84
N THR A 26 21.99 -2.14 -8.86
CA THR A 26 23.31 -1.52 -8.67
C THR A 26 24.18 -1.78 -9.90
N GLY A 27 24.64 -0.69 -10.53
CA GLY A 27 25.46 -0.77 -11.74
C GLY A 27 24.70 -1.05 -13.04
N HIS A 28 23.38 -1.13 -13.00
CA HIS A 28 22.54 -1.36 -14.17
C HIS A 28 21.63 -0.17 -14.47
N GLU A 29 21.33 0.03 -15.76
CA GLU A 29 20.48 1.12 -16.24
C GLU A 29 19.22 0.54 -16.93
N PRO A 30 18.01 1.07 -16.62
CA PRO A 30 16.80 0.67 -17.31
C PRO A 30 16.87 0.84 -18.83
N GLY A 31 16.35 -0.13 -19.59
CA GLY A 31 16.38 -0.12 -21.05
C GLY A 31 17.63 -0.71 -21.68
N HIS A 32 18.62 -1.08 -20.88
CA HIS A 32 19.85 -1.75 -21.34
C HIS A 32 19.88 -3.22 -20.92
N GLY A 33 20.75 -4.00 -21.57
CA GLY A 33 21.06 -5.35 -21.14
C GLY A 33 21.75 -5.36 -19.78
N PHE A 34 21.54 -6.39 -19.01
CA PHE A 34 22.14 -6.57 -17.68
C PHE A 34 22.68 -8.01 -17.53
N ASP A 35 23.58 -8.19 -16.58
CA ASP A 35 24.13 -9.47 -16.15
C ASP A 35 23.71 -9.78 -14.69
N GLY A 36 24.14 -10.93 -14.17
CA GLY A 36 23.84 -11.35 -12.80
C GLY A 36 22.45 -11.98 -12.62
N GLU A 37 21.99 -11.97 -11.37
CA GLU A 37 20.73 -12.59 -11.00
C GLU A 37 19.53 -11.77 -11.49
N SER A 38 18.57 -12.45 -12.08
CA SER A 38 17.36 -11.83 -12.62
C SER A 38 16.08 -12.41 -12.03
N ILE A 39 15.08 -11.56 -11.93
CA ILE A 39 13.72 -11.94 -11.59
C ILE A 39 12.77 -11.71 -12.76
N SER A 40 11.59 -12.32 -12.71
CA SER A 40 10.53 -12.05 -13.68
C SER A 40 9.67 -10.90 -13.20
N LEU A 41 9.45 -9.92 -14.06
CA LEU A 41 8.42 -8.91 -13.89
C LEU A 41 7.23 -9.28 -14.76
N PHE A 42 6.10 -9.54 -14.15
CA PHE A 42 4.82 -9.81 -14.80
C PHE A 42 4.00 -8.54 -14.92
N TYR A 43 3.29 -8.37 -16.04
CA TYR A 43 2.35 -7.27 -16.23
C TYR A 43 1.20 -7.68 -17.16
N ARG A 44 0.09 -6.97 -17.05
CA ARG A 44 -1.04 -7.05 -17.99
C ARG A 44 -1.13 -5.79 -18.83
N VAL A 45 -1.53 -5.95 -20.06
CA VAL A 45 -2.08 -4.85 -20.87
C VAL A 45 -3.57 -5.08 -20.99
N VAL A 46 -4.36 -4.11 -20.57
CA VAL A 46 -5.83 -4.14 -20.55
C VAL A 46 -6.34 -3.08 -21.52
N THR A 47 -7.24 -3.46 -22.40
CA THR A 47 -7.78 -2.60 -23.44
C THR A 47 -9.29 -2.84 -23.56
N ALA A 48 -10.07 -1.81 -23.87
CA ALA A 48 -11.47 -2.01 -24.28
C ALA A 48 -11.50 -2.82 -25.58
N PRO A 49 -12.43 -3.77 -25.75
CA PRO A 49 -12.47 -4.63 -26.94
C PRO A 49 -12.55 -3.88 -28.26
N GLU A 50 -13.23 -2.75 -28.30
CA GLU A 50 -13.34 -1.85 -29.47
C GLU A 50 -12.03 -1.15 -29.83
N HIS A 51 -11.09 -1.03 -28.89
CA HIS A 51 -9.82 -0.30 -29.04
C HIS A 51 -8.60 -1.23 -29.19
N VAL A 52 -8.78 -2.54 -29.35
CA VAL A 52 -7.66 -3.50 -29.43
C VAL A 52 -6.69 -3.20 -30.58
N HIS A 53 -7.18 -2.57 -31.65
CA HIS A 53 -6.38 -2.22 -32.82
C HIS A 53 -5.99 -0.73 -32.89
N ASP A 54 -6.36 0.05 -31.88
CA ASP A 54 -6.07 1.48 -31.82
C ASP A 54 -4.72 1.73 -31.13
N ASP A 55 -4.02 2.77 -31.58
CA ASP A 55 -2.76 3.21 -30.97
C ASP A 55 -3.04 4.22 -29.85
N LEU A 56 -3.73 3.76 -28.82
CA LEU A 56 -4.02 4.60 -27.66
C LEU A 56 -2.77 4.82 -26.81
N PRO A 57 -2.64 5.98 -26.15
CA PRO A 57 -1.57 6.24 -25.20
C PRO A 57 -1.60 5.25 -24.03
N LEU A 58 -0.47 5.14 -23.34
CA LEU A 58 -0.29 4.20 -22.24
C LEU A 58 -0.59 4.87 -20.90
N LEU A 59 -1.33 4.17 -20.03
CA LEU A 59 -1.44 4.48 -18.61
C LEU A 59 -0.91 3.30 -17.80
N VAL A 60 0.11 3.54 -16.96
CA VAL A 60 0.60 2.54 -16.02
C VAL A 60 0.00 2.78 -14.63
N PHE A 61 -0.60 1.73 -14.06
CA PHE A 61 -1.11 1.76 -12.71
C PHE A 61 -0.02 1.37 -11.72
N LEU A 62 0.26 2.27 -10.80
CA LEU A 62 1.21 2.06 -9.71
C LEU A 62 0.42 1.62 -8.47
N GLN A 63 0.47 0.32 -8.19
CA GLN A 63 -0.29 -0.30 -7.10
C GLN A 63 0.19 0.19 -5.74
N GLY A 64 -0.74 0.30 -4.79
CA GLY A 64 -0.45 0.56 -3.39
C GLY A 64 0.17 -0.63 -2.65
N GLY A 65 0.26 -0.54 -1.37
CA GLY A 65 0.89 -1.49 -0.46
C GLY A 65 1.79 -0.76 0.53
N PRO A 66 3.07 -1.17 0.69
CA PRO A 66 3.98 -1.89 -0.24
C PRO A 66 3.59 -3.36 -0.46
N GLY A 67 4.22 -4.01 -1.42
CA GLY A 67 3.99 -5.44 -1.66
C GLY A 67 2.62 -5.78 -2.29
N GLY A 68 1.95 -4.82 -2.91
CA GLY A 68 0.70 -5.02 -3.63
C GLY A 68 0.92 -5.52 -5.07
N SER A 69 0.16 -6.54 -5.49
CA SER A 69 0.10 -6.95 -6.88
C SER A 69 -0.91 -6.13 -7.67
N GLY A 70 -0.70 -5.95 -8.96
CA GLY A 70 -1.64 -5.24 -9.84
C GLY A 70 -3.06 -5.81 -9.80
N PRO A 71 -4.08 -5.05 -10.17
CA PRO A 71 -5.47 -5.49 -10.19
C PRO A 71 -5.72 -6.75 -11.03
N ARG A 72 -6.74 -7.53 -10.64
CA ARG A 72 -7.27 -8.69 -11.39
C ARG A 72 -8.72 -8.37 -11.77
N PRO A 73 -8.94 -7.55 -12.81
CA PRO A 73 -10.27 -7.08 -13.13
C PRO A 73 -11.19 -8.23 -13.59
N LEU A 74 -12.41 -8.25 -13.07
CA LEU A 74 -13.49 -9.15 -13.49
C LEU A 74 -14.30 -8.56 -14.65
N GLY A 75 -14.15 -7.26 -14.89
CA GLY A 75 -14.77 -6.44 -15.91
C GLY A 75 -14.42 -4.98 -15.67
N PRO A 76 -14.81 -4.05 -16.54
CA PRO A 76 -14.44 -2.64 -16.43
C PRO A 76 -14.83 -2.01 -15.08
N SER A 77 -16.02 -2.29 -14.59
CA SER A 77 -16.57 -1.71 -13.36
C SER A 77 -16.16 -2.45 -12.07
N SER A 78 -15.39 -3.53 -12.17
CA SER A 78 -14.92 -4.26 -10.99
C SER A 78 -13.88 -3.48 -10.18
N ASP A 79 -13.24 -2.51 -10.83
CA ASP A 79 -12.39 -1.49 -10.23
C ASP A 79 -12.65 -0.19 -11.00
N GLY A 80 -13.47 0.68 -10.46
CA GLY A 80 -14.19 1.72 -11.22
C GLY A 80 -13.31 2.69 -12.02
N TRP A 81 -12.05 2.92 -11.60
CA TRP A 81 -11.14 3.75 -12.38
C TRP A 81 -10.75 3.11 -13.72
N ILE A 82 -10.77 1.78 -13.83
CA ILE A 82 -10.46 1.06 -15.09
C ILE A 82 -11.49 1.40 -16.16
N GLU A 83 -12.77 1.46 -15.79
CA GLU A 83 -13.86 1.80 -16.73
C GLU A 83 -13.67 3.17 -17.39
N GLU A 84 -13.13 4.12 -16.65
CA GLU A 84 -12.80 5.44 -17.22
C GLU A 84 -11.49 5.39 -18.01
N ALA A 85 -10.46 4.77 -17.46
CA ALA A 85 -9.14 4.75 -18.08
C ALA A 85 -9.11 4.07 -19.46
N ILE A 86 -9.81 2.95 -19.66
CA ILE A 86 -9.83 2.21 -20.95
C ILE A 86 -10.52 2.92 -22.08
N LYS A 87 -11.26 4.02 -21.82
CA LYS A 87 -11.81 4.89 -22.85
C LYS A 87 -10.74 5.70 -23.57
N HIS A 88 -9.62 5.93 -22.91
CA HIS A 88 -8.58 6.85 -23.33
C HIS A 88 -7.21 6.20 -23.47
N PHE A 89 -6.98 5.09 -22.82
CA PHE A 89 -5.66 4.48 -22.65
C PHE A 89 -5.66 2.96 -22.87
N ARG A 90 -4.52 2.44 -23.29
CA ARG A 90 -4.13 1.07 -23.00
C ARG A 90 -3.54 1.05 -21.60
N VAL A 91 -4.15 0.26 -20.72
CA VAL A 91 -3.81 0.26 -19.29
C VAL A 91 -2.79 -0.85 -19.01
N VAL A 92 -1.66 -0.47 -18.42
CA VAL A 92 -0.59 -1.39 -18.01
C VAL A 92 -0.70 -1.64 -16.52
N LEU A 93 -0.90 -2.91 -16.12
CA LEU A 93 -1.06 -3.35 -14.74
C LEU A 93 0.11 -4.27 -14.35
N PRO A 94 1.25 -3.72 -13.91
CA PRO A 94 2.35 -4.57 -13.45
C PRO A 94 2.07 -5.13 -12.05
N ASP A 95 2.50 -6.37 -11.82
CA ASP A 95 2.75 -6.83 -10.46
C ASP A 95 4.11 -6.28 -10.04
N GLN A 96 4.19 -5.55 -8.94
CA GLN A 96 5.47 -5.10 -8.42
C GLN A 96 6.39 -6.29 -8.16
N ARG A 97 7.72 -6.09 -8.27
CA ARG A 97 8.70 -7.12 -7.95
C ARG A 97 8.38 -7.80 -6.61
N GLY A 98 8.49 -9.11 -6.54
CA GLY A 98 8.18 -9.90 -5.35
C GLY A 98 6.70 -10.16 -5.09
N THR A 99 5.79 -9.69 -5.94
CA THR A 99 4.34 -9.83 -5.76
C THR A 99 3.68 -10.59 -6.91
N GLY A 100 2.47 -11.07 -6.68
CA GLY A 100 1.65 -11.69 -7.72
C GLY A 100 2.39 -12.76 -8.51
N ARG A 101 2.59 -12.52 -9.80
CA ARG A 101 3.36 -13.38 -10.73
C ARG A 101 4.79 -12.86 -11.00
N SER A 102 5.21 -11.79 -10.28
CA SER A 102 6.53 -11.18 -10.41
C SER A 102 7.52 -11.76 -9.41
N SER A 103 7.98 -13.01 -9.63
CA SER A 103 8.93 -13.71 -8.75
C SER A 103 8.58 -13.51 -7.27
N ARG A 104 7.38 -13.99 -6.91
CA ARG A 104 6.78 -13.76 -5.58
C ARG A 104 7.76 -14.09 -4.46
N VAL A 105 7.85 -13.18 -3.50
CA VAL A 105 8.52 -13.40 -2.22
C VAL A 105 7.47 -13.77 -1.19
N ASP A 106 7.60 -14.98 -0.67
CA ASP A 106 6.83 -15.51 0.44
C ASP A 106 7.77 -16.05 1.52
N THR A 107 7.20 -16.65 2.56
CA THR A 107 7.91 -17.22 3.70
C THR A 107 9.07 -18.16 3.31
N HIS A 108 8.85 -18.99 2.28
CA HIS A 108 9.86 -19.99 1.86
C HIS A 108 11.13 -19.37 1.27
N VAL A 109 10.99 -18.20 0.63
CA VAL A 109 12.14 -17.50 0.06
C VAL A 109 13.08 -17.00 1.15
N ILE A 110 12.52 -16.47 2.23
CA ILE A 110 13.30 -15.96 3.37
C ILE A 110 13.84 -17.09 4.24
N GLU A 111 13.08 -18.18 4.46
CA GLU A 111 13.54 -19.36 5.21
C GLU A 111 14.81 -20.00 4.65
N GLY A 112 15.05 -19.85 3.34
CA GLY A 112 16.25 -20.36 2.67
C GLY A 112 17.49 -19.48 2.80
N MET A 113 17.41 -18.32 3.49
CA MET A 113 18.51 -17.38 3.63
C MET A 113 19.28 -17.56 4.95
N ASP A 114 20.41 -16.86 5.07
CA ASP A 114 21.28 -16.96 6.24
C ASP A 114 20.58 -16.59 7.54
N GLY A 115 20.82 -17.40 8.60
CA GLY A 115 20.19 -17.25 9.90
C GLY A 115 20.60 -16.00 10.69
N ASP A 116 21.62 -15.23 10.25
CA ASP A 116 22.01 -13.95 10.87
C ASP A 116 21.17 -12.75 10.39
N GLY A 117 20.28 -12.97 9.43
CA GLY A 117 19.38 -11.98 8.87
C GLY A 117 20.01 -11.01 7.87
N LYS A 118 21.31 -10.95 7.69
CA LYS A 118 21.97 -9.97 6.79
C LYS A 118 21.64 -10.20 5.33
N ALA A 119 21.66 -11.46 4.89
CA ALA A 119 21.27 -11.80 3.53
C ALA A 119 19.80 -11.45 3.27
N GLY A 120 18.91 -11.76 4.22
CA GLY A 120 17.49 -11.40 4.15
C GLY A 120 17.27 -9.89 4.12
N ALA A 121 17.98 -9.12 4.95
CA ALA A 121 17.93 -7.67 4.96
C ALA A 121 18.39 -7.06 3.62
N ALA A 122 19.54 -7.50 3.11
CA ALA A 122 20.05 -7.07 1.82
C ALA A 122 19.11 -7.44 0.67
N PHE A 123 18.45 -8.59 0.74
CA PHE A 123 17.45 -9.03 -0.23
C PHE A 123 16.21 -8.12 -0.18
N LEU A 124 15.64 -7.87 1.00
CA LEU A 124 14.42 -7.06 1.15
C LEU A 124 14.59 -5.63 0.66
N LYS A 125 15.77 -5.02 0.84
CA LYS A 125 16.07 -3.67 0.33
C LYS A 125 15.91 -3.56 -1.20
N ARG A 126 16.05 -4.66 -1.93
CA ARG A 126 15.87 -4.71 -3.40
C ARG A 126 14.41 -4.67 -3.85
N PHE A 127 13.45 -4.60 -2.91
CA PHE A 127 12.01 -4.55 -3.19
C PHE A 127 11.38 -3.19 -2.83
N LEU A 128 12.21 -2.17 -2.62
CA LEU A 128 11.78 -0.80 -2.32
C LEU A 128 11.51 0.03 -3.59
N ALA A 129 11.04 1.25 -3.40
CA ALA A 129 10.51 2.11 -4.46
C ALA A 129 11.49 2.38 -5.61
N ASP A 130 12.77 2.58 -5.31
CA ASP A 130 13.80 2.83 -6.32
C ASP A 130 13.94 1.70 -7.32
N SER A 131 13.92 0.45 -6.83
CA SER A 131 14.00 -0.75 -7.65
C SER A 131 12.71 -1.02 -8.41
N ILE A 132 11.54 -0.80 -7.78
CA ILE A 132 10.23 -0.94 -8.44
C ILE A 132 10.10 0.03 -9.61
N VAL A 133 10.48 1.28 -9.41
CA VAL A 133 10.41 2.30 -10.47
C VAL A 133 11.41 2.03 -11.59
N ARG A 134 12.59 1.50 -11.29
CA ARG A 134 13.56 1.07 -12.31
C ARG A 134 13.04 -0.10 -13.15
N ASP A 135 12.31 -1.05 -12.54
CA ASP A 135 11.64 -2.12 -13.28
C ASP A 135 10.63 -1.57 -14.28
N PHE A 136 9.80 -0.61 -13.85
CA PHE A 136 8.78 -0.02 -14.72
C PHE A 136 9.40 0.84 -15.82
N GLU A 137 10.48 1.56 -15.53
CA GLU A 137 11.22 2.30 -16.55
C GLU A 137 11.92 1.34 -17.54
N HIS A 138 12.43 0.19 -17.07
CA HIS A 138 12.96 -0.85 -17.94
C HIS A 138 11.86 -1.44 -18.84
N LEU A 139 10.71 -1.76 -18.26
CA LEU A 139 9.52 -2.20 -18.98
C LEU A 139 9.13 -1.20 -20.08
N ARG A 140 9.01 0.08 -19.74
CA ARG A 140 8.65 1.15 -20.67
C ARG A 140 9.64 1.25 -21.85
N ARG A 141 10.92 1.20 -21.56
CA ARG A 141 11.96 1.34 -22.60
C ARG A 141 12.08 0.14 -23.51
N THR A 142 11.91 -1.08 -22.95
CA THR A 142 12.14 -2.33 -23.72
C THR A 142 10.88 -2.84 -24.43
N GLU A 143 9.73 -2.74 -23.80
CA GLU A 143 8.50 -3.34 -24.33
C GLU A 143 7.62 -2.34 -25.09
N PHE A 144 7.66 -1.07 -24.71
CA PHE A 144 6.87 0.01 -25.30
C PHE A 144 7.71 1.00 -26.11
N GLY A 145 8.92 0.61 -26.52
CA GLY A 145 9.78 1.41 -27.40
C GLY A 145 10.21 2.75 -26.82
N GLY A 146 10.15 2.91 -25.50
CA GLY A 146 10.46 4.17 -24.83
C GLY A 146 9.35 5.21 -24.90
N ALA A 147 8.15 4.88 -25.39
CA ALA A 147 6.99 5.78 -25.38
C ALA A 147 6.74 6.32 -23.95
N ARG A 148 6.51 7.63 -23.85
CA ARG A 148 6.13 8.23 -22.57
C ARG A 148 4.73 7.75 -22.19
N TRP A 149 4.48 7.60 -20.92
CA TRP A 149 3.19 7.16 -20.42
C TRP A 149 2.61 8.07 -19.33
N VAL A 150 1.34 7.87 -19.04
CA VAL A 150 0.65 8.49 -17.89
C VAL A 150 0.78 7.52 -16.71
N THR A 151 0.94 8.04 -15.50
CA THR A 151 0.93 7.23 -14.27
C THR A 151 -0.33 7.49 -13.47
N LEU A 152 -0.90 6.43 -12.88
CA LEU A 152 -1.94 6.52 -11.86
C LEU A 152 -1.48 5.75 -10.62
N GLY A 153 -1.17 6.46 -9.54
CA GLY A 153 -0.67 5.90 -8.28
C GLY A 153 -1.72 5.96 -7.18
N GLN A 154 -2.01 4.81 -6.55
CA GLN A 154 -2.89 4.72 -5.39
C GLN A 154 -2.07 4.40 -4.14
N SER A 155 -2.26 5.16 -3.04
CA SER A 155 -1.57 4.92 -1.77
C SER A 155 -0.04 4.91 -1.98
N TYR A 156 0.68 3.85 -1.60
CA TYR A 156 2.11 3.68 -1.91
C TYR A 156 2.44 3.84 -3.41
N GLY A 157 1.48 3.60 -4.31
CA GLY A 157 1.63 3.90 -5.73
C GLY A 157 1.85 5.40 -6.02
N GLY A 158 1.33 6.28 -5.19
CA GLY A 158 1.64 7.71 -5.22
C GLY A 158 3.06 8.00 -4.73
N PHE A 159 3.59 7.24 -3.76
CA PHE A 159 5.01 7.28 -3.37
C PHE A 159 5.89 6.88 -4.56
N LEU A 160 5.52 5.80 -5.27
CA LEU A 160 6.18 5.41 -6.51
C LEU A 160 6.08 6.48 -7.60
N THR A 161 4.99 7.24 -7.66
CA THR A 161 4.84 8.37 -8.58
C THR A 161 5.90 9.44 -8.30
N LEU A 162 6.06 9.88 -7.04
CA LEU A 162 7.08 10.86 -6.71
C LEU A 162 8.51 10.31 -6.88
N THR A 163 8.72 9.02 -6.63
CA THR A 163 9.98 8.33 -6.96
C THR A 163 10.24 8.36 -8.47
N TYR A 164 9.19 8.13 -9.28
CA TYR A 164 9.31 8.18 -10.74
C TYR A 164 9.67 9.59 -11.23
N LEU A 165 8.98 10.62 -10.71
CA LEU A 165 9.24 12.02 -11.04
C LEU A 165 10.61 12.49 -10.53
N SER A 166 11.14 11.87 -9.48
CA SER A 166 12.51 12.12 -9.00
C SER A 166 13.58 11.51 -9.90
N LEU A 167 13.38 10.26 -10.36
CA LEU A 167 14.42 9.48 -11.04
C LEU A 167 14.30 9.53 -12.57
N PHE A 168 13.08 9.52 -13.13
CA PHE A 168 12.82 9.39 -14.56
C PHE A 168 11.66 10.27 -15.05
N PRO A 169 11.62 11.58 -14.75
CA PRO A 169 10.50 12.46 -15.14
C PRO A 169 10.31 12.51 -16.67
N GLN A 170 11.37 12.31 -17.45
CA GLN A 170 11.32 12.28 -18.91
C GLN A 170 10.52 11.11 -19.49
N GLY A 171 10.23 10.07 -18.70
CA GLY A 171 9.41 8.92 -19.10
C GLY A 171 7.90 9.15 -18.92
N VAL A 172 7.51 10.27 -18.31
CA VAL A 172 6.13 10.53 -17.89
C VAL A 172 5.56 11.75 -18.63
N ILE A 173 4.29 11.66 -19.07
CA ILE A 173 3.56 12.77 -19.67
C ILE A 173 2.80 13.54 -18.60
N ALA A 174 2.03 12.81 -17.78
CA ALA A 174 1.25 13.31 -16.67
C ALA A 174 1.12 12.25 -15.58
N SER A 175 0.88 12.69 -14.36
CA SER A 175 0.73 11.81 -13.19
C SER A 175 -0.56 12.10 -12.45
N PHE A 176 -1.26 11.03 -12.05
CA PHE A 176 -2.40 11.07 -11.15
C PHE A 176 -2.08 10.31 -9.87
N THR A 177 -2.47 10.85 -8.71
CA THR A 177 -2.31 10.18 -7.42
C THR A 177 -3.58 10.26 -6.59
N THR A 178 -3.85 9.22 -5.83
CA THR A 178 -5.03 9.15 -4.97
C THR A 178 -4.64 8.66 -3.59
N GLY A 179 -4.81 9.51 -2.56
CA GLY A 179 -4.44 9.21 -1.18
C GLY A 179 -3.00 8.75 -1.02
N GLY A 180 -2.04 9.33 -1.77
CA GLY A 180 -0.71 8.75 -1.90
C GLY A 180 0.44 9.73 -2.08
N ILE A 181 0.32 10.98 -1.68
CA ILE A 181 1.47 11.90 -1.68
C ILE A 181 2.28 11.66 -0.41
N PRO A 182 3.53 11.17 -0.51
CA PRO A 182 4.39 10.96 0.66
C PRO A 182 4.81 12.28 1.30
N HIS A 183 5.18 12.24 2.57
CA HIS A 183 5.93 13.35 3.17
C HIS A 183 7.37 13.38 2.61
N VAL A 184 7.79 14.52 2.10
CA VAL A 184 9.16 14.76 1.65
C VAL A 184 9.69 16.02 2.35
N PRO A 185 10.71 15.90 3.24
CA PRO A 185 11.58 14.74 3.47
C PRO A 185 10.84 13.59 4.19
N ALA A 186 11.19 12.35 3.82
CA ALA A 186 10.58 11.17 4.40
C ALA A 186 11.07 10.92 5.84
N ASP A 187 10.14 10.69 6.77
CA ASP A 187 10.41 10.35 8.17
C ASP A 187 9.28 9.48 8.73
N ALA A 188 9.58 8.21 9.02
CA ALA A 188 8.60 7.27 9.57
C ALA A 188 8.03 7.75 10.93
N THR A 189 8.85 8.34 11.79
CA THR A 189 8.41 8.82 13.12
C THR A 189 7.43 9.96 12.99
N ASP A 190 7.71 10.90 12.10
CA ASP A 190 6.82 12.04 11.84
C ASP A 190 5.48 11.58 11.27
N VAL A 191 5.50 10.65 10.32
CA VAL A 191 4.27 10.06 9.77
C VAL A 191 3.41 9.45 10.89
N TYR A 192 3.97 8.62 11.76
CA TYR A 192 3.18 8.00 12.84
C TYR A 192 2.68 9.01 13.88
N ARG A 193 3.41 10.07 14.18
CA ARG A 193 2.93 11.16 15.03
C ARG A 193 1.70 11.87 14.46
N HIS A 194 1.54 11.87 13.13
CA HIS A 194 0.34 12.41 12.47
C HIS A 194 -0.79 11.37 12.36
N THR A 195 -0.46 10.10 12.15
CA THR A 195 -1.49 9.06 11.92
C THR A 195 -2.10 8.51 13.22
N PHE A 196 -1.37 8.37 14.33
CA PHE A 196 -1.95 7.93 15.60
C PHE A 196 -3.12 8.80 16.10
N PRO A 197 -3.04 10.15 16.09
CA PRO A 197 -4.20 10.99 16.40
C PRO A 197 -5.41 10.74 15.48
N ARG A 198 -5.18 10.44 14.19
CA ARG A 198 -6.26 10.09 13.25
C ARG A 198 -6.89 8.75 13.57
N MET A 199 -6.09 7.75 13.94
CA MET A 199 -6.59 6.45 14.42
C MET A 199 -7.49 6.61 15.64
N ALA A 200 -7.10 7.45 16.61
CA ALA A 200 -7.93 7.77 17.77
C ALA A 200 -9.24 8.47 17.37
N ALA A 201 -9.17 9.43 16.44
CA ALA A 201 -10.35 10.14 15.94
C ALA A 201 -11.32 9.18 15.21
N LYS A 202 -10.82 8.28 14.38
CA LYS A 202 -11.64 7.26 13.70
C LYS A 202 -12.26 6.27 14.70
N THR A 203 -11.52 5.82 15.71
CA THR A 203 -12.07 4.98 16.78
C THR A 203 -13.20 5.69 17.52
N LYS A 204 -13.04 6.98 17.82
CA LYS A 204 -14.08 7.77 18.43
C LYS A 204 -15.34 7.83 17.56
N GLN A 205 -15.20 8.12 16.27
CA GLN A 205 -16.32 8.14 15.31
C GLN A 205 -17.02 6.78 15.21
N PHE A 206 -16.26 5.70 15.24
CA PHE A 206 -16.79 4.34 15.27
C PHE A 206 -17.70 4.11 16.49
N TYR A 207 -17.24 4.47 17.69
CA TYR A 207 -18.01 4.31 18.92
C TYR A 207 -19.20 5.28 19.04
N GLU A 208 -19.10 6.48 18.44
CA GLU A 208 -20.25 7.38 18.33
C GLU A 208 -21.36 6.79 17.47
N ARG A 209 -20.99 6.07 16.40
CA ARG A 209 -21.94 5.38 15.52
C ARG A 209 -22.47 4.08 16.12
N TYR A 210 -21.64 3.32 16.82
CA TYR A 210 -21.95 2.03 17.41
C TYR A 210 -21.60 1.99 18.91
N PRO A 211 -22.37 2.66 19.78
CA PRO A 211 -22.03 2.75 21.20
C PRO A 211 -21.96 1.40 21.93
N ILE A 212 -22.72 0.39 21.48
CA ILE A 212 -22.69 -0.95 22.04
C ILE A 212 -21.31 -1.61 21.90
N ASP A 213 -20.54 -1.26 20.89
CA ASP A 213 -19.23 -1.86 20.62
C ASP A 213 -18.15 -1.37 21.58
N ILE A 214 -18.40 -0.31 22.36
CA ILE A 214 -17.51 0.09 23.45
C ILE A 214 -17.38 -1.04 24.48
N GLU A 215 -18.50 -1.61 24.89
CA GLU A 215 -18.54 -2.70 25.86
C GLU A 215 -18.03 -4.01 25.24
N ARG A 216 -18.46 -4.33 24.02
CA ARG A 216 -18.02 -5.54 23.31
C ARG A 216 -16.50 -5.57 23.15
N ALA A 217 -15.90 -4.49 22.66
CA ALA A 217 -14.45 -4.38 22.49
C ALA A 217 -13.70 -4.45 23.83
N ALA A 218 -14.25 -3.83 24.89
CA ALA A 218 -13.66 -3.90 26.22
C ALA A 218 -13.65 -5.34 26.75
N VAL A 219 -14.76 -6.07 26.65
CA VAL A 219 -14.83 -7.46 27.13
C VAL A 219 -13.95 -8.38 26.31
N VAL A 220 -13.88 -8.22 24.99
CA VAL A 220 -12.92 -8.99 24.16
C VAL A 220 -11.50 -8.74 24.64
N ALA A 221 -11.09 -7.47 24.86
CA ALA A 221 -9.76 -7.16 25.34
C ALA A 221 -9.48 -7.75 26.74
N ASP A 222 -10.45 -7.72 27.65
CA ASP A 222 -10.32 -8.32 29.00
C ASP A 222 -10.17 -9.86 28.94
N ILE A 223 -10.89 -10.52 28.02
CA ILE A 223 -10.71 -11.95 27.75
C ILE A 223 -9.29 -12.23 27.26
N LEU A 224 -8.80 -11.46 26.29
CA LEU A 224 -7.46 -11.63 25.72
C LEU A 224 -6.34 -11.35 26.72
N GLN A 225 -6.56 -10.49 27.71
CA GLN A 225 -5.64 -10.26 28.83
C GLN A 225 -5.68 -11.37 29.87
N SER A 226 -6.86 -11.96 30.11
CA SER A 226 -7.05 -12.96 31.15
C SER A 226 -6.62 -14.37 30.79
N ARG A 227 -6.64 -14.72 29.51
CA ARG A 227 -6.33 -16.06 29.01
C ARG A 227 -5.73 -16.04 27.60
N LYS A 228 -4.96 -17.08 27.29
CA LYS A 228 -4.44 -17.28 25.93
C LYS A 228 -5.56 -17.69 24.98
N VAL A 229 -5.72 -16.91 23.89
CA VAL A 229 -6.63 -17.22 22.78
C VAL A 229 -5.78 -17.52 21.53
N THR A 230 -6.23 -18.47 20.73
CA THR A 230 -5.53 -18.90 19.51
C THR A 230 -6.47 -18.77 18.32
N LEU A 231 -6.00 -18.15 17.26
CA LEU A 231 -6.71 -18.05 15.98
C LEU A 231 -6.73 -19.39 15.23
N PRO A 232 -7.64 -19.60 14.26
CA PRO A 232 -7.74 -20.86 13.51
C PRO A 232 -6.44 -21.33 12.83
N ASN A 233 -5.56 -20.41 12.43
CA ASN A 233 -4.25 -20.72 11.84
C ASN A 233 -3.18 -21.10 12.90
N GLY A 234 -3.50 -21.05 14.18
CA GLY A 234 -2.59 -21.35 15.29
C GLY A 234 -1.78 -20.17 15.82
N ASP A 235 -1.94 -18.97 15.26
CA ASP A 235 -1.32 -17.76 15.80
C ASP A 235 -2.03 -17.31 17.09
N PRO A 236 -1.34 -16.65 18.03
CA PRO A 236 -2.00 -16.05 19.18
C PRO A 236 -2.87 -14.86 18.75
N LEU A 237 -4.03 -14.70 19.38
CA LEU A 237 -4.79 -13.46 19.36
C LEU A 237 -4.48 -12.69 20.63
N THR A 238 -3.77 -11.58 20.50
CA THR A 238 -3.47 -10.64 21.59
C THR A 238 -4.34 -9.39 21.45
N VAL A 239 -4.36 -8.53 22.48
CA VAL A 239 -5.07 -7.25 22.42
C VAL A 239 -4.50 -6.37 21.31
N GLU A 240 -3.18 -6.35 21.15
CA GLU A 240 -2.51 -5.59 20.09
C GLU A 240 -2.95 -6.04 18.70
N ARG A 241 -3.04 -7.36 18.46
CA ARG A 241 -3.53 -7.87 17.18
C ARG A 241 -5.02 -7.55 16.98
N PHE A 242 -5.83 -7.63 18.02
CA PHE A 242 -7.24 -7.24 17.99
C PHE A 242 -7.40 -5.75 17.64
N GLN A 243 -6.56 -4.89 18.20
CA GLN A 243 -6.55 -3.45 17.88
C GLN A 243 -6.27 -3.18 16.38
N CYS A 244 -5.54 -4.06 15.68
CA CYS A 244 -5.28 -3.91 14.23
C CYS A 244 -6.53 -3.96 13.35
N LEU A 245 -7.70 -4.37 13.87
CA LEU A 245 -8.98 -4.24 13.14
C LEU A 245 -9.28 -2.79 12.74
N GLY A 246 -8.70 -1.81 13.44
CA GLY A 246 -8.83 -0.40 13.10
C GLY A 246 -8.26 -0.03 11.73
N SER A 247 -7.46 -0.90 11.11
CA SER A 247 -7.04 -0.70 9.71
C SER A 247 -8.24 -0.55 8.77
N ASP A 248 -9.37 -1.17 9.06
CA ASP A 248 -10.58 -1.03 8.25
C ASP A 248 -11.24 0.35 8.34
N PHE A 249 -10.95 1.14 9.38
CA PHE A 249 -11.59 2.45 9.57
C PHE A 249 -11.22 3.51 8.52
N GLY A 250 -10.18 3.30 7.79
CA GLY A 250 -9.74 4.19 6.72
C GLY A 250 -10.21 3.80 5.32
N MET A 251 -11.09 2.78 5.18
CA MET A 251 -11.63 2.32 3.89
C MET A 251 -13.16 2.26 3.95
N LYS A 252 -13.87 2.20 2.82
CA LYS A 252 -15.34 2.09 2.79
C LYS A 252 -15.80 0.70 2.32
N PRO A 253 -16.86 0.12 2.88
CA PRO A 253 -17.48 0.46 4.17
C PRO A 253 -16.56 0.05 5.31
N SER A 254 -16.33 0.93 6.26
CA SER A 254 -15.27 0.78 7.26
C SER A 254 -15.78 0.33 8.62
N PHE A 255 -16.63 1.16 9.23
CA PHE A 255 -17.14 0.94 10.58
C PHE A 255 -18.07 -0.28 10.65
N GLU A 256 -18.83 -0.51 9.60
CA GLU A 256 -19.74 -1.63 9.47
C GLU A 256 -19.03 -2.98 9.54
N ARG A 257 -17.86 -3.13 8.91
CA ARG A 257 -17.10 -4.38 8.96
C ARG A 257 -16.68 -4.73 10.39
N VAL A 258 -16.10 -3.78 11.10
CA VAL A 258 -15.65 -4.01 12.48
C VAL A 258 -16.84 -4.21 13.41
N HIS A 259 -17.93 -3.45 13.21
CA HIS A 259 -19.19 -3.65 13.95
C HIS A 259 -19.71 -5.08 13.79
N TRP A 260 -19.79 -5.60 12.58
CA TRP A 260 -20.29 -6.96 12.33
C TRP A 260 -19.33 -8.05 12.85
N ILE A 261 -18.02 -7.79 12.88
CA ILE A 261 -17.07 -8.69 13.56
C ILE A 261 -17.34 -8.72 15.07
N LEU A 262 -17.54 -7.57 15.68
CA LEU A 262 -17.85 -7.46 17.12
C LEU A 262 -19.23 -8.00 17.48
N ASP A 263 -20.21 -7.89 16.58
CA ASP A 263 -21.56 -8.41 16.77
C ASP A 263 -21.58 -9.94 16.96
N GLN A 264 -20.64 -10.62 16.33
CA GLN A 264 -20.51 -12.09 16.39
C GLN A 264 -19.44 -12.55 17.40
N ALA A 265 -18.99 -11.65 18.30
CA ALA A 265 -17.83 -11.95 19.14
C ALA A 265 -18.08 -13.12 20.12
N PHE A 266 -19.30 -13.28 20.64
CA PHE A 266 -19.59 -14.22 21.71
C PHE A 266 -20.49 -15.36 21.28
N LEU A 267 -20.25 -16.57 21.84
CA LEU A 267 -21.09 -17.75 21.57
C LEU A 267 -22.53 -17.60 22.07
N ASP A 268 -22.71 -16.97 23.24
CA ASP A 268 -24.02 -16.72 23.80
C ASP A 268 -24.66 -15.53 23.08
N GLY A 269 -25.52 -15.79 22.12
CA GLY A 269 -26.07 -14.82 21.17
C GLY A 269 -27.05 -13.80 21.77
N ASP A 270 -27.13 -13.66 23.11
CA ASP A 270 -27.92 -12.62 23.79
C ASP A 270 -27.19 -11.27 23.86
N GLY A 271 -25.95 -11.19 23.33
CA GLY A 271 -25.12 -9.98 23.30
C GLY A 271 -24.62 -9.53 24.67
N SER A 272 -24.80 -10.33 25.73
CA SER A 272 -24.30 -10.01 27.06
C SER A 272 -22.78 -10.20 27.07
N ALA A 273 -22.06 -9.10 27.04
CA ALA A 273 -20.62 -9.08 27.16
C ALA A 273 -20.22 -9.52 28.59
N SER A 274 -19.59 -10.69 28.71
CA SER A 274 -19.06 -11.20 29.96
C SER A 274 -17.65 -11.74 29.77
N THR A 275 -16.76 -11.44 30.71
CA THR A 275 -15.39 -11.98 30.70
C THR A 275 -15.32 -13.49 30.84
N SER A 276 -16.40 -14.15 31.27
CA SER A 276 -16.56 -15.60 31.28
C SER A 276 -17.05 -16.16 29.94
N ALA A 277 -17.49 -15.32 29.00
CA ALA A 277 -17.96 -15.75 27.70
C ALA A 277 -16.85 -16.41 26.87
N GLU A 278 -17.26 -17.30 25.96
CA GLU A 278 -16.35 -17.85 24.95
C GLU A 278 -16.47 -17.04 23.67
N LEU A 279 -15.31 -16.75 23.05
CA LEU A 279 -15.26 -16.12 21.75
C LEU A 279 -15.71 -17.15 20.68
N SER A 280 -16.52 -16.70 19.74
CA SER A 280 -17.02 -17.56 18.68
C SER A 280 -15.95 -17.88 17.64
N ASP A 281 -16.05 -19.03 16.98
CA ASP A 281 -15.18 -19.39 15.86
C ASP A 281 -15.33 -18.43 14.68
N GLU A 282 -16.52 -17.90 14.46
CA GLU A 282 -16.80 -16.89 13.42
C GLU A 282 -16.04 -15.59 13.69
N PHE A 283 -16.07 -15.11 14.93
CA PHE A 283 -15.27 -13.94 15.33
C PHE A 283 -13.77 -14.18 15.14
N LEU A 284 -13.27 -15.34 15.63
CA LEU A 284 -11.84 -15.66 15.52
C LEU A 284 -11.39 -15.76 14.05
N SER A 285 -12.24 -16.35 13.19
CA SER A 285 -11.96 -16.43 11.75
C SER A 285 -11.98 -15.05 11.09
N SER A 286 -12.97 -14.22 11.41
CA SER A 286 -13.09 -12.86 10.88
C SER A 286 -11.92 -11.96 11.30
N VAL A 287 -11.51 -12.03 12.58
CA VAL A 287 -10.32 -11.30 13.06
C VAL A 287 -9.05 -11.80 12.36
N MET A 288 -8.91 -13.12 12.20
CA MET A 288 -7.78 -13.69 11.47
C MET A 288 -7.71 -13.14 10.05
N ASP A 289 -8.82 -13.17 9.30
CA ASP A 289 -8.86 -12.73 7.91
C ASP A 289 -8.59 -11.24 7.77
N ALA A 290 -9.12 -10.40 8.68
CA ALA A 290 -8.91 -8.97 8.69
C ALA A 290 -7.47 -8.57 9.09
N THR A 291 -6.79 -9.38 9.91
CA THR A 291 -5.45 -9.09 10.43
C THR A 291 -4.35 -10.00 9.88
N SER A 292 -4.66 -10.85 8.90
CA SER A 292 -3.68 -11.78 8.31
C SER A 292 -2.57 -11.04 7.60
N SER A 293 -1.36 -11.47 7.88
CA SER A 293 -0.15 -10.94 7.26
C SER A 293 -0.08 -11.27 5.78
N ARG A 294 0.40 -10.32 5.03
CA ARG A 294 0.81 -10.50 3.63
C ARG A 294 2.32 -10.39 3.57
N PRO A 295 3.06 -11.44 3.16
CA PRO A 295 4.49 -11.33 2.91
C PRO A 295 4.77 -10.14 2.00
N LEU A 296 5.86 -9.42 2.25
CA LEU A 296 6.31 -8.13 1.72
C LEU A 296 5.53 -6.90 2.19
N TYR A 297 4.25 -6.98 2.57
CA TYR A 297 3.56 -5.80 3.08
C TYR A 297 4.25 -5.29 4.38
N TRP A 298 4.14 -6.08 5.45
CA TRP A 298 4.71 -5.69 6.74
C TRP A 298 6.24 -5.62 6.75
N PRO A 299 7.00 -6.57 6.13
CA PRO A 299 8.45 -6.43 6.07
C PRO A 299 8.99 -5.18 5.37
N LEU A 300 8.18 -4.52 4.54
CA LEU A 300 8.60 -3.30 3.84
C LEU A 300 7.95 -2.02 4.40
N GLN A 301 6.92 -2.13 5.27
CA GLN A 301 6.02 -1.03 5.60
C GLN A 301 6.72 0.22 6.16
N GLU A 302 7.64 0.12 7.09
CA GLU A 302 8.35 1.29 7.60
C GLU A 302 9.46 1.78 6.65
N PHE A 303 9.98 0.90 5.80
CA PHE A 303 11.09 1.24 4.89
C PHE A 303 10.65 2.01 3.65
N ILE A 304 9.33 2.13 3.40
CA ILE A 304 8.82 3.05 2.36
C ILE A 304 9.13 4.52 2.68
N TYR A 305 9.46 4.81 3.93
CA TYR A 305 9.88 6.14 4.41
C TYR A 305 11.42 6.28 4.47
N ALA A 306 12.18 5.30 4.00
CA ALA A 306 13.64 5.35 4.01
C ALA A 306 14.14 5.95 2.68
N ASN A 307 14.74 7.13 2.72
CA ASN A 307 15.26 7.85 1.57
C ASN A 307 16.76 8.13 1.71
N GLY A 308 17.57 7.42 0.96
CA GLY A 308 19.03 7.62 0.95
C GLY A 308 19.68 7.24 2.29
N GLU A 309 20.62 8.06 2.74
CA GLU A 309 21.28 7.90 4.04
C GLU A 309 20.45 8.58 5.14
N LEU A 310 20.01 7.80 6.13
CA LEU A 310 19.22 8.31 7.24
C LEU A 310 20.11 8.83 8.36
N GLU A 311 19.73 9.93 8.99
CA GLU A 311 20.42 10.48 10.18
C GLU A 311 20.34 9.52 11.39
N ALA A 312 19.25 8.76 11.50
CA ALA A 312 19.05 7.73 12.51
C ALA A 312 18.26 6.57 11.89
N SER A 313 18.49 5.36 12.41
CA SER A 313 17.74 4.18 12.00
C SER A 313 16.24 4.31 12.36
N ILE A 314 15.38 3.64 11.60
CA ILE A 314 13.91 3.66 11.80
C ILE A 314 13.53 3.10 13.16
N CYS A 315 14.16 2.00 13.58
CA CYS A 315 14.06 1.44 14.94
C CYS A 315 12.62 1.30 15.45
N TRP A 316 11.75 0.65 14.65
CA TRP A 316 10.34 0.41 15.01
C TRP A 316 9.59 1.70 15.34
N ALA A 317 9.53 2.62 14.39
CA ALA A 317 8.96 3.94 14.58
C ALA A 317 7.51 3.90 15.10
N ALA A 318 6.66 3.03 14.54
CA ALA A 318 5.28 2.88 15.02
C ALA A 318 5.21 2.44 16.48
N GLN A 319 6.06 1.49 16.91
CA GLN A 319 6.11 1.04 18.30
C GLN A 319 6.55 2.16 19.24
N ARG A 320 7.55 2.94 18.84
CA ARG A 320 8.04 4.08 19.65
C ARG A 320 6.96 5.15 19.79
N VAL A 321 6.34 5.55 18.68
CA VAL A 321 5.27 6.56 18.70
C VAL A 321 4.04 6.07 19.44
N ARG A 322 3.66 4.78 19.32
CA ARG A 322 2.60 4.21 20.16
C ARG A 322 2.86 4.42 21.65
N GLY A 323 4.12 4.35 22.09
CA GLY A 323 4.52 4.63 23.47
C GLY A 323 4.29 6.08 23.89
N GLU A 324 4.20 7.04 22.97
CA GLU A 324 3.84 8.43 23.21
C GLU A 324 2.31 8.62 23.39
N HIS A 325 1.50 7.57 23.05
CA HIS A 325 0.05 7.56 23.04
C HIS A 325 -0.54 6.52 24.01
N PRO A 326 -0.60 6.80 25.32
CA PRO A 326 -1.06 5.83 26.34
C PRO A 326 -2.53 5.39 26.11
N GLU A 327 -3.33 6.16 25.41
CA GLU A 327 -4.70 5.82 25.03
C GLU A 327 -4.80 4.56 24.13
N PHE A 328 -3.70 4.11 23.52
CA PHE A 328 -3.62 2.86 22.77
C PHE A 328 -3.10 1.66 23.59
N ALA A 329 -2.85 1.84 24.89
CA ALA A 329 -2.51 0.71 25.75
C ALA A 329 -3.64 -0.33 25.78
N GLY A 330 -3.29 -1.62 25.84
CA GLY A 330 -4.28 -2.70 25.78
C GLY A 330 -5.29 -2.71 26.94
N ASP A 331 -4.95 -2.07 28.05
CA ASP A 331 -5.80 -1.88 29.24
C ASP A 331 -6.55 -0.55 29.26
N SER A 332 -6.31 0.35 28.31
CA SER A 332 -7.05 1.61 28.19
C SER A 332 -8.51 1.37 27.80
N ARG A 333 -9.43 2.17 28.36
CA ARG A 333 -10.86 2.08 28.06
C ARG A 333 -11.43 3.48 27.81
N PRO A 334 -12.24 3.68 26.74
CA PRO A 334 -12.55 2.69 25.70
C PRO A 334 -11.30 2.24 24.95
N LEU A 335 -11.31 1.02 24.42
CA LEU A 335 -10.17 0.49 23.67
C LEU A 335 -10.01 1.26 22.35
N ASN A 336 -8.86 1.85 22.10
CA ASN A 336 -8.55 2.40 20.78
C ASN A 336 -8.01 1.33 19.84
N PHE A 337 -8.44 1.41 18.57
CA PHE A 337 -7.96 0.57 17.49
C PHE A 337 -6.80 1.25 16.74
N THR A 338 -5.81 0.46 16.32
CA THR A 338 -4.68 0.94 15.52
C THR A 338 -4.97 0.79 14.03
N GLY A 339 -4.42 1.68 13.22
CA GLY A 339 -4.47 1.58 11.76
C GLY A 339 -3.25 0.86 11.18
N GLU A 340 -2.74 1.39 10.07
CA GLU A 340 -1.56 0.89 9.40
C GLU A 340 -0.30 1.24 10.23
N ALA A 341 0.14 0.31 11.04
CA ALA A 341 1.30 0.47 11.91
C ALA A 341 2.00 -0.89 12.10
N MET A 342 3.31 -0.90 11.88
CA MET A 342 4.11 -2.11 11.98
C MET A 342 4.70 -2.24 13.39
N PHE A 343 4.57 -3.44 13.97
CA PHE A 343 5.02 -3.69 15.34
C PHE A 343 5.95 -4.90 15.44
N PRO A 344 6.94 -4.91 16.37
CA PRO A 344 7.84 -6.04 16.56
C PRO A 344 7.12 -7.37 16.81
N TRP A 345 6.04 -7.35 17.60
CA TRP A 345 5.30 -8.57 17.96
C TRP A 345 4.71 -9.30 16.75
N MET A 346 4.45 -8.62 15.61
CA MET A 346 3.97 -9.26 14.38
C MET A 346 4.97 -10.30 13.89
N PHE A 347 6.27 -9.97 13.94
CA PHE A 347 7.36 -10.84 13.52
C PHE A 347 7.75 -11.91 14.55
N GLU A 348 7.16 -11.88 15.74
CA GLU A 348 7.34 -12.88 16.79
C GLU A 348 6.17 -13.86 16.85
N GLN A 349 4.96 -13.38 16.57
CA GLN A 349 3.71 -14.10 16.81
C GLN A 349 3.09 -14.69 15.55
N GLU A 350 3.18 -14.00 14.41
CA GLU A 350 2.51 -14.41 13.18
C GLU A 350 3.38 -15.37 12.36
N ARG A 351 2.84 -16.57 12.09
CA ARG A 351 3.56 -17.64 11.37
C ARG A 351 4.13 -17.17 10.04
N ALA A 352 3.39 -16.35 9.30
CA ALA A 352 3.81 -15.85 8.00
C ALA A 352 4.96 -14.83 8.09
N LEU A 353 5.11 -14.13 9.21
CA LEU A 353 6.12 -13.09 9.41
C LEU A 353 7.33 -13.53 10.22
N ARG A 354 7.20 -14.54 11.06
CA ARG A 354 8.34 -15.03 11.89
C ARG A 354 9.63 -15.28 11.13
N PRO A 355 9.60 -15.87 9.92
CA PRO A 355 10.83 -16.07 9.14
C PRO A 355 11.53 -14.79 8.72
N PHE A 356 10.81 -13.67 8.66
CA PHE A 356 11.39 -12.36 8.34
C PHE A 356 12.09 -11.69 9.54
N LYS A 357 11.82 -12.14 10.77
CA LYS A 357 12.32 -11.50 12.00
C LYS A 357 13.83 -11.24 12.00
N PRO A 358 14.71 -12.21 11.63
CA PRO A 358 16.15 -11.94 11.61
C PRO A 358 16.55 -10.83 10.63
N ALA A 359 15.91 -10.76 9.48
CA ALA A 359 16.15 -9.69 8.49
C ALA A 359 15.63 -8.34 9.00
N MET A 360 14.46 -8.33 9.67
CA MET A 360 13.87 -7.12 10.24
C MET A 360 14.76 -6.53 11.34
N ASP A 361 15.34 -7.36 12.21
CA ASP A 361 16.25 -6.90 13.27
C ASP A 361 17.48 -6.19 12.69
N VAL A 362 17.99 -6.65 11.55
CA VAL A 362 19.08 -5.98 10.83
C VAL A 362 18.61 -4.69 10.18
N LEU A 363 17.45 -4.70 9.48
CA LEU A 363 16.94 -3.53 8.76
C LEU A 363 16.57 -2.38 9.69
N MET A 364 16.05 -2.69 10.88
CA MET A 364 15.65 -1.67 11.86
C MET A 364 16.82 -0.87 12.43
N ASP A 365 18.04 -1.40 12.34
CA ASP A 365 19.27 -0.72 12.71
C ASP A 365 20.00 -0.10 11.51
N ASP A 366 19.55 -0.36 10.28
CA ASP A 366 20.20 0.12 9.05
C ASP A 366 19.83 1.59 8.76
N THR A 367 20.80 2.34 8.25
CA THR A 367 20.63 3.75 7.84
C THR A 367 20.89 4.00 6.37
N HIS A 368 21.27 2.97 5.60
CA HIS A 368 21.67 3.12 4.20
C HIS A 368 20.63 2.51 3.27
N PHE A 369 19.92 3.35 2.53
CA PHE A 369 18.89 2.95 1.58
C PHE A 369 19.11 3.59 0.22
N GLY A 370 18.33 3.14 -0.79
CA GLY A 370 18.29 3.79 -2.09
C GLY A 370 17.65 5.18 -2.01
N THR A 371 18.11 6.10 -2.88
CA THR A 371 17.43 7.39 -3.02
C THR A 371 16.11 7.18 -3.76
N ILE A 372 15.00 7.58 -3.13
CA ILE A 372 13.64 7.50 -3.68
C ILE A 372 13.08 8.87 -4.01
N TYR A 373 13.47 9.93 -3.29
CA TYR A 373 13.04 11.30 -3.55
C TYR A 373 14.22 12.24 -3.73
N ASP A 374 14.20 12.99 -4.83
CA ASP A 374 15.07 14.13 -5.09
C ASP A 374 14.22 15.41 -4.94
N ALA A 375 14.35 16.09 -3.81
CA ALA A 375 13.55 17.28 -3.49
C ALA A 375 13.81 18.42 -4.48
N ASP A 376 15.04 18.58 -4.98
CA ASP A 376 15.40 19.62 -5.96
C ASP A 376 14.78 19.30 -7.33
N GLN A 377 14.77 18.03 -7.73
CA GLN A 377 14.10 17.61 -8.95
C GLN A 377 12.59 17.77 -8.84
N LEU A 378 11.97 17.39 -7.71
CA LEU A 378 10.55 17.56 -7.46
C LEU A 378 10.14 19.05 -7.47
N ALA A 379 10.96 19.93 -6.91
CA ALA A 379 10.72 21.38 -6.94
C ALA A 379 10.74 21.95 -8.36
N ARG A 380 11.55 21.37 -9.25
CA ARG A 380 11.64 21.76 -10.67
C ARG A 380 10.76 20.91 -11.59
N ASN A 381 9.89 20.07 -11.03
CA ASN A 381 9.07 19.17 -11.82
C ASN A 381 8.21 19.94 -12.83
N GLU A 382 8.27 19.51 -14.09
CA GLU A 382 7.49 20.05 -15.19
C GLU A 382 6.38 19.11 -15.65
N VAL A 383 6.35 17.86 -15.13
CA VAL A 383 5.30 16.89 -15.42
C VAL A 383 4.05 17.26 -14.63
N PRO A 384 2.88 17.44 -15.28
CA PRO A 384 1.64 17.70 -14.56
C PRO A 384 1.33 16.60 -13.55
N LEU A 385 1.09 16.98 -12.29
CA LEU A 385 0.70 16.10 -11.21
C LEU A 385 -0.67 16.51 -10.69
N GLN A 386 -1.66 15.61 -10.76
CA GLN A 386 -2.99 15.79 -10.21
C GLN A 386 -3.18 14.83 -9.02
N ALA A 387 -3.49 15.36 -7.84
CA ALA A 387 -3.63 14.57 -6.62
C ALA A 387 -5.04 14.65 -6.04
N ALA A 388 -5.66 13.52 -5.70
CA ALA A 388 -6.78 13.48 -4.77
C ALA A 388 -6.23 13.31 -3.35
N VAL A 389 -6.50 14.29 -2.49
CA VAL A 389 -6.14 14.29 -1.07
C VAL A 389 -7.39 14.05 -0.25
N TYR A 390 -7.47 12.91 0.43
CA TYR A 390 -8.58 12.60 1.31
C TYR A 390 -8.34 13.25 2.67
N PHE A 391 -9.23 14.15 3.07
CA PHE A 391 -9.01 15.02 4.22
C PHE A 391 -8.87 14.25 5.54
N ASP A 392 -9.67 13.20 5.73
CA ASP A 392 -9.72 12.39 6.94
C ASP A 392 -8.90 11.09 6.82
N ASP A 393 -7.99 11.00 5.84
CA ASP A 393 -7.15 9.82 5.61
C ASP A 393 -6.32 9.50 6.87
N MET A 394 -6.42 8.26 7.34
CA MET A 394 -5.68 7.78 8.50
C MET A 394 -4.41 6.98 8.15
N TYR A 395 -4.14 6.79 6.85
CA TYR A 395 -2.94 6.11 6.35
C TYR A 395 -1.91 7.14 5.87
N VAL A 396 -2.34 8.05 4.99
CA VAL A 396 -1.47 9.09 4.44
C VAL A 396 -2.04 10.46 4.85
N ASP A 397 -1.45 11.04 5.88
CA ASP A 397 -1.95 12.27 6.49
C ASP A 397 -2.08 13.41 5.48
N SER A 398 -3.25 14.05 5.42
CA SER A 398 -3.52 15.14 4.47
C SER A 398 -2.64 16.38 4.70
N GLY A 399 -2.26 16.68 5.94
CA GLY A 399 -1.37 17.79 6.25
C GLY A 399 0.03 17.58 5.68
N LEU A 400 0.58 16.37 5.82
CA LEU A 400 1.86 16.00 5.24
C LEU A 400 1.80 15.97 3.70
N GLN A 401 0.66 15.55 3.11
CA GLN A 401 0.45 15.63 1.67
C GLN A 401 0.47 17.09 1.18
N PHE A 402 -0.23 18.01 1.85
CA PHE A 402 -0.22 19.43 1.48
C PHE A 402 1.16 20.06 1.59
N ASP A 403 1.91 19.73 2.65
CA ASP A 403 3.27 20.21 2.83
C ASP A 403 4.16 19.81 1.64
N THR A 404 4.13 18.54 1.23
CA THR A 404 4.87 18.06 0.07
C THR A 404 4.40 18.72 -1.22
N LEU A 405 3.08 18.73 -1.50
CA LEU A 405 2.52 19.30 -2.73
C LEU A 405 2.85 20.79 -2.89
N SER A 406 2.98 21.53 -1.79
CA SER A 406 3.38 22.94 -1.82
C SER A 406 4.78 23.17 -2.39
N ARG A 407 5.61 22.13 -2.46
CA ARG A 407 7.00 22.15 -2.90
C ARG A 407 7.26 21.37 -4.19
N VAL A 408 6.26 20.68 -4.73
CA VAL A 408 6.36 19.96 -6.00
C VAL A 408 5.91 20.86 -7.14
N GLY A 409 6.79 21.07 -8.13
CA GLY A 409 6.47 21.87 -9.31
C GLY A 409 5.32 21.27 -10.12
N ARG A 410 4.48 22.14 -10.73
CA ARG A 410 3.34 21.79 -11.58
C ARG A 410 2.37 20.76 -10.96
N SER A 411 2.18 20.87 -9.64
CA SER A 411 1.24 20.03 -8.88
C SER A 411 -0.08 20.75 -8.64
N HIS A 412 -1.18 20.03 -8.79
CA HIS A 412 -2.53 20.44 -8.45
C HIS A 412 -3.20 19.38 -7.61
N TYR A 413 -4.14 19.75 -6.76
CA TYR A 413 -4.82 18.78 -5.92
C TYR A 413 -6.30 19.13 -5.72
N TRP A 414 -7.08 18.09 -5.55
CA TRP A 414 -8.46 18.14 -5.10
C TRP A 414 -8.55 17.54 -3.70
N THR A 415 -9.12 18.30 -2.77
CA THR A 415 -9.34 17.85 -1.40
C THR A 415 -10.78 17.48 -1.21
N THR A 416 -11.02 16.28 -0.68
CA THR A 416 -12.39 15.81 -0.42
C THR A 416 -12.44 14.97 0.87
N ASN A 417 -13.60 15.00 1.55
CA ASN A 417 -13.94 14.12 2.67
C ASN A 417 -15.13 13.19 2.36
N GLU A 418 -15.51 13.12 1.08
CA GLU A 418 -16.56 12.19 0.62
C GLU A 418 -16.06 10.75 0.47
N PHE A 419 -14.74 10.58 0.38
CA PHE A 419 -14.06 9.31 0.20
C PHE A 419 -13.13 9.02 1.37
N GLU A 420 -12.87 7.75 1.60
CA GLU A 420 -11.76 7.26 2.42
C GLU A 420 -10.57 6.90 1.53
N HIS A 421 -9.53 6.31 2.11
CA HIS A 421 -8.27 5.98 1.42
C HIS A 421 -8.44 5.15 0.13
N ASP A 422 -9.49 4.36 0.04
CA ASP A 422 -9.83 3.49 -1.10
C ASP A 422 -10.67 4.17 -2.18
N GLY A 423 -10.78 5.50 -2.18
CA GLY A 423 -11.65 6.25 -3.09
C GLY A 423 -11.40 6.02 -4.59
N VAL A 424 -10.18 5.61 -4.99
CA VAL A 424 -9.85 5.30 -6.39
C VAL A 424 -10.65 4.14 -6.96
N HIS A 425 -11.07 3.17 -6.13
CA HIS A 425 -11.79 1.98 -6.55
C HIS A 425 -13.21 2.26 -7.07
N GLY A 426 -13.73 3.49 -6.87
CA GLY A 426 -14.91 4.01 -7.56
C GLY A 426 -14.57 4.70 -8.90
N SER A 427 -15.59 4.96 -9.71
CA SER A 427 -15.39 5.63 -10.99
C SER A 427 -15.18 7.15 -10.89
N VAL A 428 -15.48 7.75 -9.73
CA VAL A 428 -15.59 9.22 -9.59
C VAL A 428 -14.23 9.90 -9.48
N VAL A 429 -13.33 9.34 -8.67
CA VAL A 429 -12.08 10.03 -8.30
C VAL A 429 -11.15 10.20 -9.50
N PHE A 430 -10.84 9.10 -10.20
CA PHE A 430 -9.97 9.19 -11.39
C PHE A 430 -10.58 10.08 -12.47
N LYS A 431 -11.90 9.93 -12.74
CA LYS A 431 -12.59 10.78 -13.71
C LYS A 431 -12.48 12.26 -13.36
N HIS A 432 -12.68 12.62 -12.08
CA HIS A 432 -12.53 14.02 -11.64
C HIS A 432 -11.13 14.56 -11.91
N LEU A 433 -10.08 13.81 -11.52
CA LEU A 433 -8.69 14.23 -11.75
C LEU A 433 -8.36 14.34 -13.24
N PHE A 434 -8.87 13.43 -14.05
CA PHE A 434 -8.68 13.41 -15.49
C PHE A 434 -9.36 14.61 -16.17
N ASP A 435 -10.63 14.88 -15.83
CA ASP A 435 -11.37 16.04 -16.35
C ASP A 435 -10.67 17.36 -15.98
N GLU A 436 -10.16 17.49 -14.75
CA GLU A 436 -9.42 18.67 -14.32
C GLU A 436 -8.09 18.85 -15.07
N ALA A 437 -7.39 17.76 -15.36
CA ALA A 437 -6.16 17.81 -16.17
C ALA A 437 -6.47 18.23 -17.62
N LEU A 438 -7.56 17.73 -18.21
CA LEU A 438 -8.03 18.17 -19.53
C LEU A 438 -8.37 19.65 -19.52
N ASN A 439 -9.13 20.12 -18.54
CA ASN A 439 -9.56 21.51 -18.42
C ASN A 439 -8.38 22.49 -18.28
N ARG A 440 -7.25 22.04 -17.74
CA ARG A 440 -6.02 22.85 -17.63
C ARG A 440 -5.11 22.78 -18.85
N GLY A 441 -5.40 21.91 -19.82
CA GLY A 441 -4.50 21.64 -20.93
C GLY A 441 -3.28 20.80 -20.57
N ASP A 442 -3.31 20.10 -19.44
CA ASP A 442 -2.19 19.27 -18.97
C ASP A 442 -2.00 17.98 -19.80
N LEU A 443 -3.00 17.63 -20.63
CA LEU A 443 -3.01 16.43 -21.48
C LEU A 443 -2.98 16.74 -22.98
N GLU A 444 -2.67 17.98 -23.40
CA GLU A 444 -2.63 18.41 -24.81
C GLU A 444 -1.67 17.60 -25.69
N GLU A 445 -0.64 16.98 -25.09
CA GLU A 445 0.26 16.09 -25.84
C GLU A 445 -0.38 14.72 -26.20
N LEU A 446 -1.51 14.39 -25.59
CA LEU A 446 -2.17 13.09 -25.75
C LEU A 446 -3.42 13.15 -26.63
N PHE A 447 -4.12 14.29 -26.60
CA PHE A 447 -5.44 14.43 -27.23
C PHE A 447 -5.54 15.70 -28.07
#